data_b9bacccb45e02836feb465bb68aa4dd8
#
_entry.id   b9bacccb45e02836feb465bb68aa4dd8
#
_cell.length_a   1.000
_cell.length_b   1.000
_cell.length_c   1.000
_cell.angle_alpha   90.00
_cell.angle_beta   90.00
_cell.angle_gamma   90.00
#
_symmetry.space_group_name_H-M   'P 1'
#
loop_
_entity.id
_entity.type
_entity.pdbx_description
1 polymer ?
#
loop_
_entity_poly.entity_id
_entity_poly.type
_entity_poly.pdbx_seq_one_letter_code
_entity_poly.pdbx_strand_id
1 'polypeptide(L)'
;PLVVAHEKGFAAAEGLTLDLIRETSWANIRDRLIVGHFDAAHMLAGLPLAATLGLNGLTVPMAAPLALGRGGNAVTVSQALYAALEDAAGADPARDPIKAGHALAKVVQIRKKQGQTPFVLGIVYPFSSHNYELRYWLAASGVNPDHDVRLVVVPPPFLPAALEAGHVDGFCVGEPWNSVAVAKADARILLTKADIWAGAPEKVLGFRADWVDANGDETTALLRSVQAASLWAGDPANRAELAALLARSDYLDQDDGLIAQGLEGRLPLKLGGEASRIEGFLAFGGPSLSFPWVSQALWLYSQMVRWGQTADTPAARAKVASCFRPDLFRLALKDAGFGPVPDADKRIEGAAVPEHGIAAIFDGIAFDPEALDAYLAGSRVTSG
;
A
#
# COMPACT_ATOMS: atom_id res chain seq x y z
N PRO A 1 -3.65 8.36 10.41
CA PRO A 1 -4.10 8.19 11.81
C PRO A 1 -3.06 8.62 12.86
N LEU A 2 -1.74 8.29 12.73
CA LEU A 2 -0.73 8.67 13.75
C LEU A 2 -0.63 10.19 13.98
N VAL A 3 -0.57 10.98 12.91
CA VAL A 3 -0.58 12.45 13.00
C VAL A 3 -1.85 12.94 13.70
N VAL A 4 -3.00 12.36 13.36
CA VAL A 4 -4.28 12.69 14.00
C VAL A 4 -4.28 12.29 15.48
N ALA A 5 -3.73 11.12 15.83
CA ALA A 5 -3.63 10.67 17.22
C ALA A 5 -2.83 11.65 18.09
N HIS A 6 -1.76 12.20 17.52
CA HIS A 6 -0.94 13.23 18.17
C HIS A 6 -1.66 14.58 18.25
N GLU A 7 -2.07 15.15 17.12
CA GLU A 7 -2.56 16.52 17.00
C GLU A 7 -3.96 16.74 17.60
N LYS A 8 -4.81 15.71 17.56
CA LYS A 8 -6.17 15.77 18.12
C LYS A 8 -6.24 15.28 19.58
N GLY A 9 -5.09 14.95 20.18
CA GLY A 9 -5.00 14.56 21.59
C GLY A 9 -5.50 13.15 21.91
N PHE A 10 -5.76 12.29 20.90
CA PHE A 10 -6.19 10.92 21.16
C PHE A 10 -5.11 10.10 21.89
N ALA A 11 -3.84 10.35 21.60
CA ALA A 11 -2.75 9.72 22.34
C ALA A 11 -2.67 10.21 23.77
N ALA A 12 -2.81 11.52 24.00
CA ALA A 12 -2.81 12.11 25.34
C ALA A 12 -3.99 11.61 26.20
N ALA A 13 -5.16 11.35 25.58
CA ALA A 13 -6.32 10.77 26.25
C ALA A 13 -6.07 9.35 26.76
N GLU A 14 -5.17 8.60 26.13
CA GLU A 14 -4.70 7.27 26.55
C GLU A 14 -3.42 7.34 27.41
N GLY A 15 -3.02 8.53 27.85
CA GLY A 15 -1.85 8.75 28.70
C GLY A 15 -0.50 8.69 27.96
N LEU A 16 -0.49 8.78 26.62
CA LEU A 16 0.71 8.72 25.81
C LEU A 16 1.16 10.10 25.32
N THR A 17 2.46 10.32 25.28
CA THR A 17 3.09 11.43 24.54
C THR A 17 3.79 10.85 23.33
N LEU A 18 3.35 11.24 22.12
CA LEU A 18 3.96 10.77 20.87
C LEU A 18 5.01 11.79 20.41
N ASP A 19 6.22 11.30 20.14
CA ASP A 19 7.25 12.01 19.40
C ASP A 19 7.27 11.50 17.96
N LEU A 20 6.72 12.28 17.02
CA LEU A 20 6.58 11.89 15.62
C LEU A 20 7.81 12.32 14.82
N ILE A 21 8.59 11.34 14.38
CA ILE A 21 9.80 11.57 13.58
C ILE A 21 9.52 11.26 12.12
N ARG A 22 9.58 12.30 11.27
CA ARG A 22 9.39 12.18 9.83
C ARG A 22 10.63 11.60 9.17
N GLU A 23 10.42 10.59 8.31
CA GLU A 23 11.46 9.98 7.50
C GLU A 23 11.11 10.07 6.01
N THR A 24 12.12 10.18 5.16
CA THR A 24 11.96 10.31 3.70
C THR A 24 11.96 8.97 2.99
N SER A 25 12.47 7.92 3.61
CA SER A 25 12.63 6.61 2.99
C SER A 25 12.12 5.48 3.89
N TRP A 26 11.50 4.48 3.27
CA TRP A 26 11.03 3.28 3.97
C TRP A 26 12.18 2.43 4.53
N ALA A 27 13.37 2.52 3.94
CA ALA A 27 14.57 1.87 4.47
C ALA A 27 14.97 2.45 5.82
N ASN A 28 14.98 3.79 5.95
CA ASN A 28 15.30 4.45 7.22
C ASN A 28 14.32 4.07 8.33
N ILE A 29 13.01 4.08 8.02
CA ILE A 29 11.95 3.68 8.97
C ILE A 29 12.22 2.26 9.48
N ARG A 30 12.44 1.32 8.55
CA ARG A 30 12.76 -0.06 8.88
C ARG A 30 13.99 -0.17 9.76
N ASP A 31 15.10 0.44 9.35
CA ASP A 31 16.39 0.29 10.02
C ASP A 31 16.36 0.87 11.43
N ARG A 32 15.79 2.05 11.59
CA ARG A 32 15.65 2.70 12.89
C ARG A 32 14.71 1.94 13.84
N LEU A 33 13.64 1.31 13.32
CA LEU A 33 12.78 0.45 14.13
C LEU A 33 13.52 -0.84 14.55
N ILE A 34 14.21 -1.49 13.61
CA ILE A 34 14.95 -2.74 13.87
C ILE A 34 16.04 -2.55 14.94
N VAL A 35 16.77 -1.44 14.91
CA VAL A 35 17.83 -1.16 15.90
C VAL A 35 17.30 -0.52 17.19
N GLY A 36 15.97 -0.34 17.33
CA GLY A 36 15.35 0.17 18.55
C GLY A 36 15.44 1.68 18.75
N HIS A 37 15.69 2.46 17.68
CA HIS A 37 15.59 3.92 17.74
C HIS A 37 14.16 4.42 17.69
N PHE A 38 13.23 3.59 17.24
CA PHE A 38 11.79 3.82 17.26
C PHE A 38 11.11 2.71 18.07
N ASP A 39 10.09 3.08 18.83
CA ASP A 39 9.22 2.13 19.54
C ASP A 39 8.20 1.51 18.59
N ALA A 40 7.63 2.35 17.73
CA ALA A 40 6.64 1.96 16.71
C ALA A 40 6.90 2.71 15.40
N ALA A 41 6.34 2.21 14.31
CA ALA A 41 6.43 2.89 13.02
C ALA A 41 5.19 2.70 12.14
N HIS A 42 4.81 3.77 11.43
CA HIS A 42 3.98 3.68 10.23
C HIS A 42 4.82 3.05 9.13
N MET A 43 4.49 1.84 8.70
CA MET A 43 5.31 1.12 7.74
C MET A 43 4.48 0.36 6.69
N LEU A 44 5.14 0.03 5.58
CA LEU A 44 4.57 -0.82 4.54
C LEU A 44 4.25 -2.21 5.10
N ALA A 45 3.08 -2.76 4.79
CA ALA A 45 2.62 -4.04 5.37
C ALA A 45 3.57 -5.22 5.12
N GLY A 46 4.35 -5.20 4.05
CA GLY A 46 5.37 -6.22 3.76
C GLY A 46 6.67 -6.08 4.54
N LEU A 47 6.97 -4.90 5.12
CA LEU A 47 8.23 -4.67 5.84
C LEU A 47 8.38 -5.49 7.12
N PRO A 48 7.35 -5.58 8.01
CA PRO A 48 7.43 -6.44 9.18
C PRO A 48 7.67 -7.91 8.81
N LEU A 49 7.04 -8.39 7.74
CA LEU A 49 7.21 -9.76 7.24
C LEU A 49 8.64 -10.00 6.75
N ALA A 50 9.17 -9.07 5.95
CA ALA A 50 10.53 -9.16 5.43
C ALA A 50 11.59 -9.13 6.55
N ALA A 51 11.42 -8.30 7.58
CA ALA A 51 12.30 -8.25 8.75
C ALA A 51 12.22 -9.54 9.57
N THR A 52 11.01 -10.07 9.80
CA THR A 52 10.79 -11.34 10.53
C THR A 52 11.38 -12.53 9.78
N LEU A 53 11.39 -12.51 8.45
CA LEU A 53 12.01 -13.54 7.61
C LEU A 53 13.53 -13.35 7.41
N GLY A 54 14.08 -12.19 7.79
CA GLY A 54 15.50 -11.87 7.60
C GLY A 54 15.86 -11.47 6.16
N LEU A 55 14.89 -11.06 5.34
CA LEU A 55 15.11 -10.74 3.92
C LEU A 55 15.88 -9.42 3.70
N ASN A 56 16.11 -8.66 4.75
CA ASN A 56 16.85 -7.39 4.75
C ASN A 56 18.21 -7.49 5.46
N GLY A 57 18.70 -8.69 5.68
CA GLY A 57 19.99 -8.96 6.33
C GLY A 57 19.87 -9.32 7.82
N LEU A 58 19.14 -8.55 8.62
CA LEU A 58 18.90 -8.87 10.03
C LEU A 58 17.53 -9.55 10.19
N THR A 59 17.51 -10.64 10.93
CA THR A 59 16.25 -11.30 11.33
C THR A 59 15.79 -10.72 12.66
N VAL A 60 14.72 -9.92 12.62
CA VAL A 60 14.12 -9.32 13.80
C VAL A 60 12.61 -9.65 13.78
N PRO A 61 12.12 -10.42 14.77
CA PRO A 61 10.70 -10.67 14.90
C PRO A 61 9.92 -9.35 15.07
N MET A 62 8.90 -9.18 14.24
CA MET A 62 8.08 -7.97 14.23
C MET A 62 6.63 -8.30 14.59
N ALA A 63 5.92 -7.31 15.08
CA ALA A 63 4.48 -7.34 15.34
C ALA A 63 3.78 -6.22 14.58
N ALA A 64 2.69 -6.54 13.90
CA ALA A 64 1.82 -5.61 13.20
C ALA A 64 0.37 -5.79 13.69
N PRO A 65 0.01 -5.16 14.82
CA PRO A 65 -1.29 -5.37 15.45
C PRO A 65 -2.42 -4.50 14.88
N LEU A 66 -2.14 -3.57 13.93
CA LEU A 66 -3.14 -2.65 13.40
C LEU A 66 -2.80 -2.22 11.97
N ALA A 67 -3.79 -2.26 11.07
CA ALA A 67 -3.71 -1.66 9.75
C ALA A 67 -4.10 -0.17 9.81
N LEU A 68 -3.29 0.71 9.21
CA LEU A 68 -3.43 2.18 9.30
C LEU A 68 -4.38 2.79 8.27
N GLY A 69 -5.01 1.97 7.45
CA GLY A 69 -5.93 2.35 6.38
C GLY A 69 -5.82 1.40 5.20
N ARG A 70 -6.66 1.60 4.19
CA ARG A 70 -6.71 0.78 2.98
C ARG A 70 -6.72 1.64 1.75
N GLY A 71 -6.06 1.20 0.68
CA GLY A 71 -6.03 1.92 -0.59
C GLY A 71 -5.07 3.12 -0.61
N GLY A 72 -5.37 4.08 -1.47
CA GLY A 72 -4.63 5.34 -1.59
C GLY A 72 -3.42 5.30 -2.54
N ASN A 73 -3.19 4.19 -3.26
CA ASN A 73 -2.13 4.09 -4.26
C ASN A 73 -2.68 4.23 -5.68
N ALA A 74 -1.80 4.63 -6.60
CA ALA A 74 -2.10 4.64 -8.02
C ALA A 74 -0.84 4.33 -8.85
N VAL A 75 -1.07 3.85 -10.07
CA VAL A 75 -0.07 3.74 -11.14
C VAL A 75 -0.18 4.98 -12.00
N THR A 76 0.87 5.79 -11.97
CA THR A 76 0.97 7.04 -12.71
C THR A 76 2.08 6.93 -13.75
N VAL A 77 1.83 7.40 -14.96
CA VAL A 77 2.76 7.29 -16.09
C VAL A 77 3.01 8.66 -16.73
N SER A 78 4.12 8.77 -17.46
CA SER A 78 4.41 9.95 -18.27
C SER A 78 3.38 10.12 -19.38
N GLN A 79 3.19 11.36 -19.84
CA GLN A 79 2.31 11.66 -20.98
C GLN A 79 2.71 10.87 -22.23
N ALA A 80 4.02 10.69 -22.46
CA ALA A 80 4.54 9.93 -23.60
C ALA A 80 4.14 8.44 -23.52
N LEU A 81 4.31 7.80 -22.36
CA LEU A 81 3.89 6.41 -22.18
C LEU A 81 2.36 6.31 -22.28
N TYR A 82 1.62 7.22 -21.68
CA TYR A 82 0.16 7.21 -21.77
C TYR A 82 -0.35 7.29 -23.22
N ALA A 83 0.18 8.22 -24.02
CA ALA A 83 -0.18 8.35 -25.43
C ALA A 83 0.09 7.07 -26.23
N ALA A 84 1.23 6.40 -25.97
CA ALA A 84 1.53 5.11 -26.58
C ALA A 84 0.55 4.00 -26.16
N LEU A 85 0.09 4.02 -24.90
CA LEU A 85 -0.92 3.07 -24.41
C LEU A 85 -2.29 3.34 -25.04
N GLU A 86 -2.69 4.59 -25.15
CA GLU A 86 -3.96 5.00 -25.78
C GLU A 86 -4.00 4.60 -27.25
N ASP A 87 -2.93 4.85 -27.99
CA ASP A 87 -2.78 4.43 -29.39
C ASP A 87 -2.84 2.89 -29.53
N ALA A 88 -2.11 2.16 -28.69
CA ALA A 88 -2.11 0.69 -28.70
C ALA A 88 -3.45 0.07 -28.31
N ALA A 89 -4.22 0.74 -27.43
CA ALA A 89 -5.55 0.33 -27.02
C ALA A 89 -6.63 0.70 -28.04
N GLY A 90 -6.43 1.75 -28.84
CA GLY A 90 -7.42 2.35 -29.72
C GLY A 90 -8.52 3.13 -28.98
N ALA A 91 -8.37 3.35 -27.68
CA ALA A 91 -9.28 4.07 -26.80
C ALA A 91 -8.58 4.41 -25.48
N ASP A 92 -9.18 5.33 -24.68
CA ASP A 92 -8.65 5.68 -23.35
C ASP A 92 -8.51 4.43 -22.46
N PRO A 93 -7.28 4.09 -21.98
CA PRO A 93 -7.03 2.94 -21.14
C PRO A 93 -7.19 3.22 -19.64
N ALA A 94 -7.40 4.49 -19.24
CA ALA A 94 -7.50 4.86 -17.84
C ALA A 94 -8.59 4.10 -17.10
N ARG A 95 -8.28 3.67 -15.89
CA ARG A 95 -9.20 2.97 -14.99
C ARG A 95 -9.69 1.59 -15.45
N ASP A 96 -9.12 1.07 -16.54
CA ASP A 96 -9.41 -0.28 -17.03
C ASP A 96 -8.12 -1.12 -16.99
N PRO A 97 -7.89 -1.92 -15.93
CA PRO A 97 -6.64 -2.65 -15.75
C PRO A 97 -6.40 -3.71 -16.84
N ILE A 98 -7.44 -4.28 -17.43
CA ILE A 98 -7.32 -5.26 -18.52
C ILE A 98 -6.89 -4.55 -19.80
N LYS A 99 -7.60 -3.49 -20.17
CA LYS A 99 -7.28 -2.70 -21.38
C LYS A 99 -5.89 -2.07 -21.30
N ALA A 100 -5.58 -1.41 -20.17
CA ALA A 100 -4.28 -0.80 -19.93
C ALA A 100 -3.15 -1.84 -19.96
N GLY A 101 -3.38 -3.00 -19.36
CA GLY A 101 -2.43 -4.10 -19.35
C GLY A 101 -2.15 -4.66 -20.74
N HIS A 102 -3.18 -4.93 -21.53
CA HIS A 102 -3.02 -5.39 -22.93
C HIS A 102 -2.32 -4.35 -23.81
N ALA A 103 -2.63 -3.07 -23.63
CA ALA A 103 -1.95 -1.98 -24.31
C ALA A 103 -0.45 -1.95 -23.95
N LEU A 104 -0.14 -2.02 -22.64
CA LEU A 104 1.23 -2.04 -22.16
C LEU A 104 2.02 -3.24 -22.75
N ALA A 105 1.44 -4.44 -22.75
CA ALA A 105 2.07 -5.61 -23.32
C ALA A 105 2.43 -5.40 -24.82
N LYS A 106 1.52 -4.80 -25.60
CA LYS A 106 1.80 -4.47 -27.01
C LYS A 106 2.94 -3.46 -27.14
N VAL A 107 2.90 -2.37 -26.37
CA VAL A 107 3.92 -1.31 -26.42
C VAL A 107 5.29 -1.85 -26.00
N VAL A 108 5.35 -2.67 -24.95
CA VAL A 108 6.57 -3.36 -24.50
C VAL A 108 7.14 -4.26 -25.60
N GLN A 109 6.30 -5.06 -26.26
CA GLN A 109 6.74 -5.94 -27.36
C GLN A 109 7.25 -5.15 -28.57
N ILE A 110 6.62 -4.05 -28.94
CA ILE A 110 7.08 -3.17 -30.01
C ILE A 110 8.47 -2.61 -29.67
N ARG A 111 8.63 -2.06 -28.44
CA ARG A 111 9.87 -1.50 -27.93
C ARG A 111 11.01 -2.53 -27.95
N LYS A 112 10.72 -3.76 -27.51
CA LYS A 112 11.66 -4.89 -27.53
C LYS A 112 12.10 -5.27 -28.95
N LYS A 113 11.17 -5.35 -29.90
CA LYS A 113 11.48 -5.61 -31.32
C LYS A 113 12.33 -4.51 -31.95
N GLN A 114 12.20 -3.28 -31.51
CA GLN A 114 12.98 -2.14 -31.98
C GLN A 114 14.35 -2.01 -31.29
N GLY A 115 14.69 -2.91 -30.35
CA GLY A 115 15.95 -2.88 -29.61
C GLY A 115 16.06 -1.69 -28.64
N GLN A 116 14.95 -1.09 -28.27
CA GLN A 116 14.91 0.04 -27.31
C GLN A 116 15.06 -0.46 -25.87
N THR A 117 15.56 0.41 -24.99
CA THR A 117 15.69 0.09 -23.57
C THR A 117 14.32 -0.15 -22.92
N PRO A 118 14.19 -1.10 -21.99
CA PRO A 118 12.94 -1.32 -21.26
C PRO A 118 12.41 -0.07 -20.58
N PHE A 119 11.09 0.04 -20.41
CA PHE A 119 10.50 1.06 -19.58
C PHE A 119 10.99 0.97 -18.14
N VAL A 120 11.21 2.11 -17.51
CA VAL A 120 11.64 2.22 -16.12
C VAL A 120 10.44 2.60 -15.28
N LEU A 121 10.07 1.74 -14.33
CA LEU A 121 8.94 1.98 -13.43
C LEU A 121 9.43 2.14 -11.99
N GLY A 122 9.03 3.24 -11.36
CA GLY A 122 9.35 3.55 -9.97
C GLY A 122 8.48 2.75 -8.99
N ILE A 123 9.11 2.18 -7.98
CA ILE A 123 8.48 1.60 -6.80
C ILE A 123 9.07 2.24 -5.55
N VAL A 124 8.36 2.17 -4.43
CA VAL A 124 8.83 2.83 -3.19
C VAL A 124 9.73 1.94 -2.34
N TYR A 125 9.59 0.61 -2.46
CA TYR A 125 10.42 -0.38 -1.75
C TYR A 125 10.13 -1.80 -2.27
N PRO A 126 11.14 -2.74 -2.29
CA PRO A 126 10.95 -4.09 -2.82
C PRO A 126 9.87 -4.92 -2.10
N PHE A 127 9.66 -4.71 -0.80
CA PHE A 127 8.65 -5.40 0.03
C PHE A 127 7.41 -4.53 0.28
N SER A 128 7.04 -3.69 -0.69
CA SER A 128 5.83 -2.85 -0.60
C SER A 128 4.64 -3.49 -1.31
N SER A 129 3.43 -3.21 -0.82
CA SER A 129 2.19 -3.51 -1.54
C SER A 129 2.20 -2.88 -2.95
N HIS A 130 2.72 -1.66 -3.09
CA HIS A 130 2.94 -0.97 -4.37
C HIS A 130 3.70 -1.84 -5.39
N ASN A 131 4.83 -2.42 -4.95
CA ASN A 131 5.63 -3.30 -5.80
C ASN A 131 4.88 -4.57 -6.17
N TYR A 132 4.21 -5.20 -5.19
CA TYR A 132 3.51 -6.47 -5.44
C TYR A 132 2.27 -6.29 -6.31
N GLU A 133 1.52 -5.23 -6.13
CA GLU A 133 0.35 -4.91 -6.95
C GLU A 133 0.75 -4.55 -8.40
N LEU A 134 1.81 -3.75 -8.54
CA LEU A 134 2.36 -3.42 -9.85
C LEU A 134 2.85 -4.68 -10.58
N ARG A 135 3.65 -5.52 -9.90
CA ARG A 135 4.13 -6.80 -10.45
C ARG A 135 2.99 -7.75 -10.80
N TYR A 136 1.98 -7.81 -9.94
CA TYR A 136 0.80 -8.64 -10.15
C TYR A 136 0.07 -8.22 -11.42
N TRP A 137 -0.23 -6.93 -11.57
CA TRP A 137 -0.88 -6.36 -12.73
C TRP A 137 -0.06 -6.56 -14.02
N LEU A 138 1.25 -6.29 -13.98
CA LEU A 138 2.15 -6.53 -15.12
C LEU A 138 2.12 -7.98 -15.56
N ALA A 139 2.27 -8.92 -14.63
CA ALA A 139 2.29 -10.35 -14.94
C ALA A 139 0.95 -10.86 -15.47
N ALA A 140 -0.17 -10.45 -14.88
CA ALA A 140 -1.51 -10.78 -15.37
C ALA A 140 -1.79 -10.21 -16.76
N SER A 141 -1.08 -9.14 -17.14
CA SER A 141 -1.13 -8.51 -18.46
C SER A 141 -0.17 -9.14 -19.48
N GLY A 142 0.60 -10.17 -19.09
CA GLY A 142 1.59 -10.81 -19.97
C GLY A 142 2.93 -10.06 -20.09
N VAL A 143 3.21 -9.14 -19.16
CA VAL A 143 4.49 -8.42 -19.05
C VAL A 143 5.29 -9.00 -17.89
N ASN A 144 6.47 -9.53 -18.16
CA ASN A 144 7.36 -10.05 -17.13
C ASN A 144 8.04 -8.87 -16.39
N PRO A 145 7.76 -8.64 -15.08
CA PRO A 145 8.28 -7.49 -14.37
C PRO A 145 9.79 -7.52 -14.10
N ASP A 146 10.46 -8.68 -14.29
CA ASP A 146 11.89 -8.84 -14.08
C ASP A 146 12.71 -8.75 -15.39
N HIS A 147 12.04 -8.90 -16.55
CA HIS A 147 12.73 -8.96 -17.85
C HIS A 147 12.22 -7.92 -18.87
N ASP A 148 10.94 -7.57 -18.85
CA ASP A 148 10.32 -6.72 -19.87
C ASP A 148 10.28 -5.24 -19.48
N VAL A 149 10.43 -4.94 -18.18
CA VAL A 149 10.53 -3.60 -17.62
C VAL A 149 11.66 -3.54 -16.59
N ARG A 150 12.06 -2.34 -16.19
CA ARG A 150 13.04 -2.13 -15.11
C ARG A 150 12.37 -1.47 -13.91
N LEU A 151 12.27 -2.17 -12.79
CA LEU A 151 11.77 -1.62 -11.55
C LEU A 151 12.91 -0.96 -10.77
N VAL A 152 12.72 0.29 -10.33
CA VAL A 152 13.70 1.07 -9.57
C VAL A 152 13.08 1.62 -8.29
N VAL A 153 13.86 1.61 -7.21
CA VAL A 153 13.40 2.16 -5.93
C VAL A 153 13.65 3.67 -5.90
N VAL A 154 12.58 4.44 -5.71
CA VAL A 154 12.63 5.89 -5.54
C VAL A 154 11.77 6.26 -4.33
N PRO A 155 12.28 7.05 -3.36
CA PRO A 155 11.45 7.51 -2.26
C PRO A 155 10.25 8.32 -2.75
N PRO A 156 9.07 8.19 -2.12
CA PRO A 156 7.82 8.78 -2.61
C PRO A 156 7.89 10.27 -3.00
N PRO A 157 8.51 11.17 -2.21
CA PRO A 157 8.54 12.59 -2.54
C PRO A 157 9.33 12.94 -3.81
N PHE A 158 10.22 12.05 -4.26
CA PHE A 158 11.07 12.29 -5.43
C PHE A 158 10.51 11.69 -6.73
N LEU A 159 9.44 10.90 -6.67
CA LEU A 159 8.85 10.26 -7.85
C LEU A 159 8.30 11.27 -8.88
N PRO A 160 7.58 12.34 -8.49
CA PRO A 160 7.13 13.34 -9.45
C PRO A 160 8.28 13.98 -10.25
N ALA A 161 9.34 14.40 -9.56
CA ALA A 161 10.52 14.98 -10.19
C ALA A 161 11.30 13.98 -11.05
N ALA A 162 11.38 12.72 -10.62
CA ALA A 162 12.01 11.66 -11.41
C ALA A 162 11.26 11.37 -12.71
N LEU A 163 9.92 11.45 -12.70
CA LEU A 163 9.08 11.32 -13.88
C LEU A 163 9.27 12.52 -14.84
N GLU A 164 9.22 13.73 -14.30
CA GLU A 164 9.44 14.98 -15.06
C GLU A 164 10.80 14.98 -15.77
N ALA A 165 11.84 14.51 -15.06
CA ALA A 165 13.19 14.40 -15.60
C ALA A 165 13.39 13.21 -16.58
N GLY A 166 12.39 12.38 -16.79
CA GLY A 166 12.47 11.18 -17.64
C GLY A 166 13.36 10.06 -17.07
N HIS A 167 13.64 10.07 -15.77
CA HIS A 167 14.37 8.99 -15.10
C HIS A 167 13.52 7.75 -14.89
N VAL A 168 12.19 7.93 -14.82
CA VAL A 168 11.19 6.86 -14.84
C VAL A 168 10.10 7.19 -15.86
N ASP A 169 9.53 6.17 -16.49
CA ASP A 169 8.41 6.30 -17.43
C ASP A 169 7.05 6.25 -16.71
N GLY A 170 7.03 5.75 -15.49
CA GLY A 170 5.87 5.67 -14.61
C GLY A 170 6.26 5.17 -13.23
N PHE A 171 5.30 5.08 -12.33
CA PHE A 171 5.53 4.61 -10.97
C PHE A 171 4.25 4.15 -10.30
N CYS A 172 4.37 3.39 -9.20
CA CYS A 172 3.28 3.07 -8.28
C CYS A 172 3.60 3.64 -6.90
N VAL A 173 2.73 4.52 -6.38
CA VAL A 173 2.93 5.21 -5.10
C VAL A 173 1.59 5.59 -4.45
N GLY A 174 1.62 5.86 -3.13
CA GLY A 174 0.48 6.44 -2.40
C GLY A 174 0.29 7.93 -2.68
N GLU A 175 -0.95 8.43 -2.49
CA GLU A 175 -1.20 9.88 -2.50
C GLU A 175 -0.44 10.60 -1.37
N PRO A 176 -0.11 11.90 -1.59
CA PRO A 176 -0.53 12.79 -2.70
C PRO A 176 0.38 12.78 -3.93
N TRP A 177 1.36 11.91 -4.01
CA TRP A 177 2.44 11.99 -5.01
C TRP A 177 1.98 11.76 -6.45
N ASN A 178 0.88 11.02 -6.66
CA ASN A 178 0.27 10.88 -7.98
C ASN A 178 -0.39 12.19 -8.42
N SER A 179 -1.20 12.79 -7.55
CA SER A 179 -1.82 14.11 -7.81
C SER A 179 -0.77 15.21 -8.00
N VAL A 180 0.32 15.18 -7.22
CA VAL A 180 1.46 16.10 -7.41
C VAL A 180 2.11 15.90 -8.77
N ALA A 181 2.31 14.66 -9.24
CA ALA A 181 2.88 14.40 -10.55
C ALA A 181 1.96 14.86 -11.69
N VAL A 182 0.65 14.67 -11.55
CA VAL A 182 -0.33 15.21 -12.52
C VAL A 182 -0.25 16.74 -12.58
N ALA A 183 -0.18 17.41 -11.43
CA ALA A 183 -0.19 18.86 -11.36
C ALA A 183 1.13 19.51 -11.82
N LYS A 184 2.29 18.88 -11.54
CA LYS A 184 3.61 19.47 -11.73
C LYS A 184 4.42 18.88 -12.90
N ALA A 185 4.17 17.62 -13.26
CA ALA A 185 4.92 16.88 -14.27
C ALA A 185 4.08 16.46 -15.48
N ASP A 186 2.88 17.02 -15.66
CA ASP A 186 1.93 16.64 -16.72
C ASP A 186 1.75 15.11 -16.86
N ALA A 187 1.73 14.42 -15.72
CA ALA A 187 1.58 12.98 -15.67
C ALA A 187 0.10 12.56 -15.84
N ARG A 188 -0.09 11.26 -16.06
CA ARG A 188 -1.42 10.65 -16.19
C ARG A 188 -1.57 9.54 -15.15
N ILE A 189 -2.60 9.61 -14.32
CA ILE A 189 -2.99 8.46 -13.50
C ILE A 189 -3.66 7.44 -14.41
N LEU A 190 -2.99 6.30 -14.60
CA LEU A 190 -3.45 5.21 -15.47
C LEU A 190 -4.44 4.32 -14.73
N LEU A 191 -4.05 3.85 -13.55
CA LEU A 191 -4.86 2.97 -12.69
C LEU A 191 -4.74 3.40 -11.25
N THR A 192 -5.80 3.20 -10.49
CA THR A 192 -5.74 3.27 -9.03
C THR A 192 -5.65 1.86 -8.43
N LYS A 193 -5.23 1.78 -7.19
CA LYS A 193 -5.27 0.52 -6.44
C LYS A 193 -6.69 -0.07 -6.39
N ALA A 194 -7.71 0.80 -6.32
CA ALA A 194 -9.11 0.37 -6.34
C ALA A 194 -9.51 -0.33 -7.65
N ASP A 195 -8.87 0.02 -8.77
CA ASP A 195 -9.09 -0.64 -10.06
C ASP A 195 -8.41 -2.01 -10.13
N ILE A 196 -7.31 -2.21 -9.39
CA ILE A 196 -6.57 -3.48 -9.33
C ILE A 196 -7.16 -4.39 -8.25
N TRP A 197 -7.26 -3.89 -7.03
CA TRP A 197 -7.81 -4.60 -5.88
C TRP A 197 -8.23 -3.60 -4.78
N ALA A 198 -9.50 -3.25 -4.74
CA ALA A 198 -10.04 -2.41 -3.67
C ALA A 198 -9.98 -3.14 -2.31
N GLY A 199 -9.46 -2.44 -1.30
CA GLY A 199 -9.31 -2.99 0.05
C GLY A 199 -8.06 -3.85 0.28
N ALA A 200 -7.11 -3.88 -0.66
CA ALA A 200 -5.81 -4.52 -0.50
C ALA A 200 -5.03 -3.98 0.71
N PRO A 201 -4.12 -4.80 1.31
CA PRO A 201 -3.28 -4.38 2.42
C PRO A 201 -2.36 -3.22 1.99
N GLU A 202 -2.13 -2.26 2.90
CA GLU A 202 -1.31 -1.09 2.57
C GLU A 202 -0.30 -0.78 3.66
N LYS A 203 -0.70 -0.03 4.68
CA LYS A 203 0.16 0.38 5.78
C LYS A 203 -0.27 -0.28 7.09
N VAL A 204 0.70 -0.55 7.94
CA VAL A 204 0.48 -1.08 9.28
C VAL A 204 1.22 -0.26 10.33
N LEU A 205 0.74 -0.31 11.55
CA LEU A 205 1.51 0.08 12.71
C LEU A 205 2.39 -1.10 13.09
N GLY A 206 3.71 -0.94 12.93
CA GLY A 206 4.70 -1.99 13.15
C GLY A 206 5.53 -1.73 14.39
N PHE A 207 5.91 -2.80 15.07
CA PHE A 207 6.75 -2.83 16.26
C PHE A 207 7.76 -3.96 16.15
N ARG A 208 8.82 -3.91 16.96
CA ARG A 208 9.55 -5.11 17.30
C ARG A 208 8.71 -5.96 18.26
N ALA A 209 8.74 -7.29 18.09
CA ALA A 209 7.94 -8.19 18.93
C ALA A 209 8.36 -8.13 20.40
N ASP A 210 9.67 -8.08 20.68
CA ASP A 210 10.21 -7.97 22.04
C ASP A 210 9.80 -6.67 22.75
N TRP A 211 9.64 -5.58 22.00
CA TRP A 211 9.16 -4.32 22.56
C TRP A 211 7.69 -4.45 23.00
N VAL A 212 6.84 -5.05 22.16
CA VAL A 212 5.43 -5.29 22.48
C VAL A 212 5.27 -6.19 23.71
N ASP A 213 6.09 -7.23 23.80
CA ASP A 213 6.07 -8.16 24.93
C ASP A 213 6.48 -7.47 26.26
N ALA A 214 7.35 -6.47 26.18
CA ALA A 214 7.80 -5.69 27.34
C ALA A 214 6.88 -4.49 27.69
N ASN A 215 6.08 -3.97 26.73
CA ASN A 215 5.32 -2.72 26.85
C ASN A 215 3.83 -2.96 26.42
N GLY A 216 3.16 -3.90 27.06
CA GLY A 216 1.79 -4.30 26.70
C GLY A 216 0.75 -3.21 26.94
N ASP A 217 0.90 -2.43 28.01
CA ASP A 217 -0.03 -1.34 28.35
C ASP A 217 0.10 -0.18 27.36
N GLU A 218 1.34 0.23 27.03
CA GLU A 218 1.63 1.26 26.05
C GLU A 218 1.18 0.83 24.63
N THR A 219 1.38 -0.45 24.28
CA THR A 219 0.87 -1.02 23.04
C THR A 219 -0.65 -0.88 22.98
N THR A 220 -1.35 -1.29 24.02
CA THR A 220 -2.82 -1.21 24.12
C THR A 220 -3.31 0.24 24.00
N ALA A 221 -2.70 1.15 24.75
CA ALA A 221 -3.01 2.58 24.70
C ALA A 221 -2.78 3.17 23.29
N LEU A 222 -1.67 2.82 22.63
CA LEU A 222 -1.38 3.30 21.28
C LEU A 222 -2.37 2.76 20.26
N LEU A 223 -2.77 1.47 20.34
CA LEU A 223 -3.79 0.91 19.45
C LEU A 223 -5.13 1.60 19.59
N ARG A 224 -5.58 1.91 20.82
CA ARG A 224 -6.82 2.66 21.08
C ARG A 224 -6.76 4.06 20.52
N SER A 225 -5.67 4.78 20.76
CA SER A 225 -5.48 6.14 20.27
C SER A 225 -5.48 6.22 18.74
N VAL A 226 -4.80 5.29 18.08
CA VAL A 226 -4.73 5.22 16.61
C VAL A 226 -6.08 4.78 16.02
N GLN A 227 -6.83 3.91 16.70
CA GLN A 227 -8.18 3.53 16.28
C GLN A 227 -9.16 4.70 16.38
N ALA A 228 -9.12 5.48 17.46
CA ALA A 228 -9.91 6.71 17.61
C ALA A 228 -9.57 7.72 16.50
N ALA A 229 -8.28 7.89 16.23
CA ALA A 229 -7.79 8.73 15.14
C ALA A 229 -8.22 8.24 13.76
N SER A 230 -8.30 6.91 13.56
CA SER A 230 -8.76 6.31 12.30
C SER A 230 -10.26 6.57 12.06
N LEU A 231 -11.08 6.50 13.11
CA LEU A 231 -12.49 6.87 13.05
C LEU A 231 -12.66 8.35 12.70
N TRP A 232 -11.94 9.23 13.40
CA TRP A 232 -11.96 10.66 13.12
C TRP A 232 -11.55 10.99 11.69
N ALA A 233 -10.46 10.36 11.19
CA ALA A 233 -9.96 10.54 9.82
C ALA A 233 -10.92 9.98 8.75
N GLY A 234 -11.72 8.98 9.09
CA GLY A 234 -12.72 8.38 8.22
C GLY A 234 -14.01 9.20 8.09
N ASP A 235 -14.27 10.12 9.03
CA ASP A 235 -15.45 10.97 9.00
C ASP A 235 -15.33 12.04 7.90
N PRO A 236 -16.27 12.08 6.93
CA PRO A 236 -16.27 13.10 5.89
C PRO A 236 -16.28 14.54 6.39
N ALA A 237 -16.86 14.81 7.58
CA ALA A 237 -16.91 16.12 8.17
C ALA A 237 -15.51 16.67 8.56
N ASN A 238 -14.54 15.78 8.78
CA ASN A 238 -13.20 16.15 9.22
C ASN A 238 -12.19 16.26 8.05
N ARG A 239 -12.58 15.98 6.82
CA ARG A 239 -11.66 15.89 5.66
C ARG A 239 -10.90 17.18 5.38
N ALA A 240 -11.58 18.32 5.46
CA ALA A 240 -10.92 19.62 5.23
C ALA A 240 -9.87 19.91 6.31
N GLU A 241 -10.19 19.66 7.57
CA GLU A 241 -9.25 19.81 8.67
C GLU A 241 -8.09 18.83 8.56
N LEU A 242 -8.35 17.57 8.19
CA LEU A 242 -7.34 16.55 7.98
C LEU A 242 -6.38 16.94 6.83
N ALA A 243 -6.91 17.47 5.73
CA ALA A 243 -6.09 17.93 4.61
C ALA A 243 -5.18 19.09 5.02
N ALA A 244 -5.73 20.10 5.69
CA ALA A 244 -4.96 21.25 6.19
C ALA A 244 -3.89 20.83 7.21
N LEU A 245 -4.22 19.87 8.09
CA LEU A 245 -3.27 19.32 9.06
C LEU A 245 -2.11 18.61 8.35
N LEU A 246 -2.40 17.73 7.40
CA LEU A 246 -1.38 16.96 6.68
C LEU A 246 -0.54 17.83 5.72
N ALA A 247 -1.06 18.96 5.27
CA ALA A 247 -0.36 19.90 4.38
C ALA A 247 0.80 20.64 5.05
N ARG A 248 0.84 20.69 6.38
CA ARG A 248 1.87 21.38 7.13
C ARG A 248 3.28 20.89 6.77
N SER A 249 4.27 21.78 6.90
CA SER A 249 5.67 21.52 6.55
C SER A 249 6.34 20.42 7.37
N ASP A 250 5.88 20.21 8.59
CA ASP A 250 6.32 19.13 9.48
C ASP A 250 5.77 17.76 9.08
N TYR A 251 4.73 17.69 8.24
CA TYR A 251 4.14 16.44 7.74
C TYR A 251 4.40 16.24 6.23
N LEU A 252 3.42 16.49 5.36
CA LEU A 252 3.59 16.21 3.92
C LEU A 252 4.25 17.35 3.14
N ASP A 253 4.08 18.60 3.59
CA ASP A 253 4.58 19.79 2.91
C ASP A 253 4.10 19.84 1.45
N GLN A 254 2.80 19.65 1.25
CA GLN A 254 2.14 19.66 -0.05
C GLN A 254 0.86 20.50 0.00
N ASP A 255 0.35 20.85 -1.16
CA ASP A 255 -0.90 21.59 -1.34
C ASP A 255 -2.07 20.85 -0.68
N ASP A 256 -2.84 21.53 0.16
CA ASP A 256 -3.95 20.96 0.91
C ASP A 256 -5.12 20.54 0.00
N GLY A 257 -5.30 21.22 -1.13
CA GLY A 257 -6.30 20.87 -2.14
C GLY A 257 -5.99 19.53 -2.80
N LEU A 258 -4.72 19.24 -3.12
CA LEU A 258 -4.30 17.93 -3.66
C LEU A 258 -4.49 16.83 -2.61
N ILE A 259 -4.17 17.12 -1.34
CA ILE A 259 -4.38 16.17 -0.25
C ILE A 259 -5.88 15.91 -0.05
N ALA A 260 -6.72 16.95 -0.05
CA ALA A 260 -8.16 16.83 0.09
C ALA A 260 -8.77 15.95 -1.01
N GLN A 261 -8.35 16.15 -2.27
CA GLN A 261 -8.79 15.32 -3.40
C GLN A 261 -8.48 13.84 -3.18
N GLY A 262 -7.25 13.52 -2.73
CA GLY A 262 -6.85 12.15 -2.38
C GLY A 262 -7.70 11.55 -1.25
N LEU A 263 -7.95 12.32 -0.19
CA LEU A 263 -8.79 11.91 0.95
C LEU A 263 -10.25 11.69 0.56
N GLU A 264 -10.76 12.46 -0.40
CA GLU A 264 -12.12 12.33 -0.93
C GLU A 264 -12.28 11.23 -1.97
N GLY A 265 -11.16 10.68 -2.47
CA GLY A 265 -11.16 9.78 -3.60
C GLY A 265 -11.62 10.46 -4.90
N ARG A 266 -11.31 11.74 -5.07
CA ARG A 266 -11.62 12.56 -6.25
C ARG A 266 -10.32 13.00 -6.92
N LEU A 267 -9.79 12.16 -7.80
CA LEU A 267 -8.48 12.39 -8.40
C LEU A 267 -8.56 13.03 -9.80
N PRO A 268 -7.73 14.05 -10.07
CA PRO A 268 -7.50 14.51 -11.43
C PRO A 268 -6.64 13.46 -12.16
N LEU A 269 -7.22 12.74 -13.12
CA LEU A 269 -6.47 11.72 -13.87
C LEU A 269 -5.48 12.32 -14.87
N LYS A 270 -5.64 13.62 -15.18
CA LYS A 270 -4.78 14.41 -16.08
C LYS A 270 -4.77 15.87 -15.69
N LEU A 271 -3.76 16.60 -16.11
CA LEU A 271 -3.65 18.05 -15.90
C LEU A 271 -4.88 18.78 -16.51
N GLY A 272 -5.51 19.63 -15.72
CA GLY A 272 -6.71 20.38 -16.12
C GLY A 272 -7.97 19.52 -16.37
N GLY A 273 -7.92 18.23 -16.09
CA GLY A 273 -9.09 17.35 -16.18
C GLY A 273 -10.02 17.49 -14.96
N GLU A 274 -11.29 17.17 -15.16
CA GLU A 274 -12.21 17.05 -14.05
C GLU A 274 -11.77 15.92 -13.11
N ALA A 275 -11.93 16.14 -11.79
CA ALA A 275 -11.61 15.12 -10.79
C ALA A 275 -12.62 13.96 -10.85
N SER A 276 -12.12 12.78 -11.15
CA SER A 276 -12.90 11.54 -11.19
C SER A 276 -13.14 11.01 -9.79
N ARG A 277 -14.38 10.67 -9.45
CA ARG A 277 -14.68 9.98 -8.20
C ARG A 277 -14.28 8.50 -8.33
N ILE A 278 -13.49 8.03 -7.36
CA ILE A 278 -13.01 6.66 -7.30
C ILE A 278 -13.51 6.04 -6.01
N GLU A 279 -14.45 5.14 -6.14
CA GLU A 279 -15.04 4.46 -5.00
C GLU A 279 -14.01 3.50 -4.36
N GLY A 280 -13.93 3.50 -3.03
CA GLY A 280 -12.99 2.65 -2.31
C GLY A 280 -11.51 3.02 -2.49
N PHE A 281 -11.19 4.21 -3.00
CA PHE A 281 -9.81 4.63 -3.24
C PHE A 281 -8.98 4.66 -1.97
N LEU A 282 -9.45 5.35 -0.93
CA LEU A 282 -8.78 5.45 0.35
C LEU A 282 -9.82 5.37 1.47
N ALA A 283 -9.57 4.51 2.45
CA ALA A 283 -10.49 4.32 3.57
C ALA A 283 -9.76 4.28 4.90
N PHE A 284 -10.29 5.06 5.84
CA PHE A 284 -10.03 5.00 7.29
C PHE A 284 -11.35 4.71 8.00
N GLY A 285 -11.32 4.23 9.24
CA GLY A 285 -12.59 4.04 9.95
C GLY A 285 -12.53 3.02 11.08
N GLY A 286 -13.62 2.29 11.24
CA GLY A 286 -13.82 1.37 12.33
C GLY A 286 -12.95 0.10 12.31
N PRO A 287 -13.09 -0.75 13.33
CA PRO A 287 -12.22 -1.91 13.55
C PRO A 287 -12.07 -2.86 12.35
N SER A 288 -13.10 -3.05 11.54
CA SER A 288 -13.02 -3.92 10.35
C SER A 288 -12.04 -3.42 9.28
N LEU A 289 -11.81 -2.10 9.18
CA LEU A 289 -10.83 -1.50 8.27
C LEU A 289 -9.41 -1.55 8.83
N SER A 290 -9.28 -1.41 10.16
CA SER A 290 -7.99 -1.40 10.86
C SER A 290 -7.54 -2.80 11.31
N PHE A 291 -8.34 -3.84 11.11
CA PHE A 291 -8.02 -5.20 11.54
C PHE A 291 -6.82 -5.78 10.77
N PRO A 292 -5.82 -6.33 11.49
CA PRO A 292 -4.62 -6.90 10.88
C PRO A 292 -4.90 -8.34 10.42
N TRP A 293 -5.56 -8.51 9.26
CA TRP A 293 -5.91 -9.82 8.71
C TRP A 293 -4.67 -10.66 8.41
N VAL A 294 -4.53 -11.82 9.06
CA VAL A 294 -3.44 -12.77 8.80
C VAL A 294 -3.46 -13.25 7.34
N SER A 295 -4.64 -13.33 6.71
CA SER A 295 -4.77 -13.61 5.28
C SER A 295 -4.03 -12.60 4.39
N GLN A 296 -4.00 -11.32 4.77
CA GLN A 296 -3.24 -10.28 4.05
C GLN A 296 -1.72 -10.46 4.20
N ALA A 297 -1.25 -10.86 5.38
CA ALA A 297 0.16 -11.21 5.57
C ALA A 297 0.56 -12.41 4.68
N LEU A 298 -0.28 -13.44 4.64
CA LEU A 298 -0.05 -14.62 3.80
C LEU A 298 -0.11 -14.30 2.30
N TRP A 299 -0.99 -13.37 1.87
CA TRP A 299 -0.98 -12.92 0.49
C TRP A 299 0.31 -12.17 0.14
N LEU A 300 0.77 -11.24 0.97
CA LEU A 300 2.04 -10.56 0.78
C LEU A 300 3.21 -11.55 0.73
N TYR A 301 3.21 -12.55 1.61
CA TYR A 301 4.18 -13.63 1.60
C TYR A 301 4.13 -14.44 0.30
N SER A 302 2.94 -14.77 -0.20
CA SER A 302 2.79 -15.48 -1.48
C SER A 302 3.43 -14.71 -2.63
N GLN A 303 3.36 -13.36 -2.61
CA GLN A 303 4.05 -12.53 -3.59
C GLN A 303 5.57 -12.56 -3.39
N MET A 304 6.07 -12.56 -2.15
CA MET A 304 7.52 -12.72 -1.90
C MET A 304 8.04 -14.05 -2.45
N VAL A 305 7.27 -15.13 -2.30
CA VAL A 305 7.60 -16.45 -2.87
C VAL A 305 7.52 -16.42 -4.39
N ARG A 306 6.43 -15.91 -4.95
CA ARG A 306 6.21 -15.79 -6.41
C ARG A 306 7.35 -15.09 -7.12
N TRP A 307 7.89 -14.04 -6.51
CA TRP A 307 8.97 -13.22 -7.08
C TRP A 307 10.36 -13.63 -6.61
N GLY A 308 10.51 -14.84 -6.07
CA GLY A 308 11.81 -15.41 -5.71
C GLY A 308 12.55 -14.71 -4.56
N GLN A 309 11.86 -13.88 -3.77
CA GLN A 309 12.49 -13.16 -2.66
C GLN A 309 12.68 -14.06 -1.44
N THR A 310 11.90 -15.14 -1.31
CA THR A 310 12.03 -16.16 -0.27
C THR A 310 11.54 -17.52 -0.78
N ALA A 311 12.07 -18.59 -0.17
CA ALA A 311 11.54 -19.93 -0.39
C ALA A 311 10.27 -20.14 0.44
N ASP A 312 9.30 -20.89 -0.13
CA ASP A 312 8.12 -21.30 0.63
C ASP A 312 8.44 -22.50 1.54
N THR A 313 8.24 -22.30 2.83
CA THR A 313 8.42 -23.35 3.86
C THR A 313 7.37 -23.24 4.96
N PRO A 314 7.00 -24.34 5.64
CA PRO A 314 6.10 -24.27 6.78
C PRO A 314 6.57 -23.33 7.90
N ALA A 315 7.88 -23.27 8.14
CA ALA A 315 8.47 -22.38 9.14
C ALA A 315 8.31 -20.90 8.75
N ALA A 316 8.52 -20.55 7.47
CA ALA A 316 8.33 -19.17 6.98
C ALA A 316 6.85 -18.77 7.04
N ARG A 317 5.93 -19.64 6.65
CA ARG A 317 4.48 -19.43 6.76
C ARG A 317 4.06 -19.13 8.20
N ALA A 318 4.55 -19.93 9.17
CA ALA A 318 4.25 -19.74 10.59
C ALA A 318 4.79 -18.38 11.10
N LYS A 319 6.03 -18.02 10.77
CA LYS A 319 6.62 -16.72 11.12
C LYS A 319 5.81 -15.55 10.55
N VAL A 320 5.40 -15.63 9.30
CA VAL A 320 4.57 -14.60 8.66
C VAL A 320 3.21 -14.49 9.32
N ALA A 321 2.54 -15.62 9.57
CA ALA A 321 1.24 -15.64 10.21
C ALA A 321 1.28 -15.04 11.63
N SER A 322 2.39 -15.22 12.38
CA SER A 322 2.55 -14.67 13.72
C SER A 322 2.93 -13.19 13.75
N CYS A 323 3.31 -12.61 12.61
CA CYS A 323 3.69 -11.21 12.53
C CYS A 323 2.48 -10.27 12.61
N PHE A 324 1.36 -10.61 11.96
CA PHE A 324 0.11 -9.87 12.13
C PHE A 324 -0.58 -10.37 13.40
N ARG A 325 -0.98 -9.45 14.28
CA ARG A 325 -1.37 -9.74 15.67
C ARG A 325 -2.83 -9.36 15.95
N PRO A 326 -3.81 -10.10 15.37
CA PRO A 326 -5.22 -9.88 15.66
C PRO A 326 -5.60 -10.10 17.15
N ASP A 327 -4.82 -10.90 17.85
CA ASP A 327 -4.95 -11.12 19.30
C ASP A 327 -4.74 -9.82 20.09
N LEU A 328 -3.67 -9.06 19.80
CA LEU A 328 -3.40 -7.75 20.43
C LEU A 328 -4.44 -6.71 20.03
N PHE A 329 -4.89 -6.73 18.77
CA PHE A 329 -5.95 -5.86 18.31
C PHE A 329 -7.25 -6.07 19.12
N ARG A 330 -7.66 -7.34 19.30
CA ARG A 330 -8.83 -7.69 20.08
C ARG A 330 -8.68 -7.31 21.55
N LEU A 331 -7.52 -7.61 22.14
CA LEU A 331 -7.21 -7.23 23.52
C LEU A 331 -7.41 -5.73 23.74
N ALA A 332 -6.94 -4.91 22.80
CA ALA A 332 -7.04 -3.46 22.93
C ALA A 332 -8.45 -2.92 22.67
N LEU A 333 -9.22 -3.49 21.74
CA LEU A 333 -10.38 -2.80 21.15
C LEU A 333 -11.73 -3.49 21.38
N LYS A 334 -11.79 -4.77 21.78
CA LYS A 334 -13.04 -5.54 21.85
C LYS A 334 -14.12 -4.87 22.68
N ASP A 335 -13.77 -4.29 23.82
CA ASP A 335 -14.70 -3.68 24.75
C ASP A 335 -14.49 -2.16 24.89
N ALA A 336 -13.76 -1.55 23.98
CA ALA A 336 -13.37 -0.14 24.04
C ALA A 336 -14.36 0.82 23.34
N GLY A 337 -15.52 0.34 22.89
CA GLY A 337 -16.60 1.17 22.33
C GLY A 337 -16.39 1.61 20.86
N PHE A 338 -15.40 1.05 20.16
CA PHE A 338 -15.08 1.41 18.76
C PHE A 338 -15.96 0.69 17.71
N GLY A 339 -16.87 -0.19 18.13
CA GLY A 339 -17.70 -1.01 17.27
C GLY A 339 -17.23 -2.47 17.20
N PRO A 340 -17.85 -3.29 16.33
CA PRO A 340 -17.57 -4.72 16.28
C PRO A 340 -16.16 -5.01 15.75
N VAL A 341 -15.47 -5.91 16.46
CA VAL A 341 -14.14 -6.41 16.10
C VAL A 341 -14.29 -7.79 15.45
N PRO A 342 -13.61 -8.08 14.33
CA PRO A 342 -13.67 -9.40 13.69
C PRO A 342 -13.21 -10.53 14.61
N ASP A 343 -13.97 -11.64 14.62
CA ASP A 343 -13.63 -12.84 15.40
C ASP A 343 -12.65 -13.76 14.65
N ALA A 344 -12.74 -13.82 13.31
CA ALA A 344 -11.83 -14.62 12.49
C ALA A 344 -10.49 -13.89 12.28
N ASP A 345 -9.39 -14.61 12.20
CA ASP A 345 -8.06 -14.06 11.88
C ASP A 345 -7.81 -13.97 10.37
N LYS A 346 -8.50 -14.78 9.60
CA LYS A 346 -8.33 -14.92 8.16
C LYS A 346 -9.66 -14.81 7.44
N ARG A 347 -9.59 -14.38 6.20
CA ARG A 347 -10.70 -14.37 5.24
C ARG A 347 -10.16 -14.64 3.84
N ILE A 348 -11.06 -14.89 2.90
CA ILE A 348 -10.68 -14.91 1.48
C ILE A 348 -10.41 -13.46 1.05
N GLU A 349 -9.22 -13.21 0.53
CA GLU A 349 -8.81 -11.89 0.03
C GLU A 349 -9.09 -11.78 -1.47
N GLY A 350 -9.45 -10.58 -1.92
CA GLY A 350 -9.74 -10.33 -3.33
C GLY A 350 -11.03 -10.95 -3.86
N ALA A 351 -11.86 -11.54 -3.02
CA ALA A 351 -13.25 -11.84 -3.35
C ALA A 351 -14.12 -10.59 -3.14
N ALA A 352 -15.12 -10.40 -4.00
CA ALA A 352 -16.09 -9.34 -3.80
C ALA A 352 -16.86 -9.55 -2.48
N VAL A 353 -16.87 -8.54 -1.63
CA VAL A 353 -17.65 -8.52 -0.39
C VAL A 353 -18.57 -7.31 -0.45
N PRO A 354 -19.79 -7.45 -1.00
CA PRO A 354 -20.70 -6.31 -1.25
C PRO A 354 -21.02 -5.51 0.01
N GLU A 355 -21.15 -6.18 1.16
CA GLU A 355 -21.49 -5.56 2.44
C GLU A 355 -20.40 -4.61 2.97
N HIS A 356 -19.17 -4.73 2.45
CA HIS A 356 -18.03 -3.92 2.88
C HIS A 356 -17.45 -3.04 1.77
N GLY A 357 -18.08 -2.98 0.61
CA GLY A 357 -17.59 -2.22 -0.55
C GLY A 357 -16.23 -2.71 -1.09
N ILE A 358 -15.86 -3.97 -0.81
CA ILE A 358 -14.61 -4.57 -1.27
C ILE A 358 -14.87 -5.22 -2.62
N ALA A 359 -14.20 -4.73 -3.67
CA ALA A 359 -14.23 -5.33 -4.98
C ALA A 359 -13.28 -6.52 -5.09
N ALA A 360 -13.56 -7.44 -6.02
CA ALA A 360 -12.65 -8.50 -6.39
C ALA A 360 -11.33 -7.95 -6.97
N ILE A 361 -10.27 -8.75 -6.94
CA ILE A 361 -9.08 -8.47 -7.76
C ILE A 361 -9.53 -8.44 -9.23
N PHE A 362 -8.94 -7.55 -10.01
CA PHE A 362 -9.39 -7.23 -11.38
C PHE A 362 -9.45 -8.43 -12.33
N ASP A 363 -8.66 -9.47 -12.09
CA ASP A 363 -8.64 -10.71 -12.87
C ASP A 363 -9.54 -11.83 -12.31
N GLY A 364 -10.27 -11.54 -11.22
CA GLY A 364 -11.18 -12.46 -10.56
C GLY A 364 -10.51 -13.56 -9.72
N ILE A 365 -9.18 -13.54 -9.56
CA ILE A 365 -8.45 -14.54 -8.80
C ILE A 365 -8.44 -14.17 -7.32
N ALA A 366 -9.30 -14.80 -6.53
CA ALA A 366 -9.31 -14.65 -5.08
C ALA A 366 -8.17 -15.45 -4.43
N PHE A 367 -7.67 -14.95 -3.30
CA PHE A 367 -6.67 -15.63 -2.47
C PHE A 367 -7.34 -16.29 -1.25
N ASP A 368 -7.32 -17.61 -1.23
CA ASP A 368 -7.71 -18.40 -0.07
C ASP A 368 -6.45 -18.72 0.75
N PRO A 369 -6.32 -18.22 1.99
CA PRO A 369 -5.17 -18.49 2.83
C PRO A 369 -5.03 -19.96 3.24
N GLU A 370 -6.10 -20.74 3.19
CA GLU A 370 -6.07 -22.19 3.47
C GLU A 370 -5.64 -23.02 2.24
N ALA A 371 -5.69 -22.42 1.04
CA ALA A 371 -5.28 -23.04 -0.23
C ALA A 371 -3.97 -22.44 -0.80
N LEU A 372 -3.05 -21.96 0.05
CA LEU A 372 -1.82 -21.29 -0.35
C LEU A 372 -0.98 -22.07 -1.37
N ASP A 373 -0.87 -23.40 -1.22
CA ASP A 373 -0.12 -24.26 -2.17
C ASP A 373 -0.72 -24.21 -3.57
N ALA A 374 -2.05 -24.29 -3.68
CA ALA A 374 -2.75 -24.20 -4.96
C ALA A 374 -2.59 -22.80 -5.59
N TYR A 375 -2.66 -21.75 -4.77
CA TYR A 375 -2.45 -20.38 -5.23
C TYR A 375 -1.04 -20.17 -5.77
N LEU A 376 -0.01 -20.63 -5.07
CA LEU A 376 1.39 -20.54 -5.51
C LEU A 376 1.65 -21.36 -6.78
N ALA A 377 1.03 -22.54 -6.91
CA ALA A 377 1.15 -23.36 -8.12
C ALA A 377 0.53 -22.66 -9.35
N GLY A 378 -0.63 -22.02 -9.18
CA GLY A 378 -1.33 -21.30 -10.25
C GLY A 378 -0.69 -19.95 -10.63
N SER A 379 0.08 -19.34 -9.72
CA SER A 379 0.66 -18.01 -9.90
C SER A 379 2.12 -18.01 -10.35
N ARG A 380 2.70 -19.16 -10.69
CA ARG A 380 4.07 -19.25 -11.21
C ARG A 380 4.19 -18.43 -12.51
N VAL A 381 5.18 -17.53 -12.52
CA VAL A 381 5.56 -16.85 -13.77
C VAL A 381 6.08 -17.95 -14.70
N THR A 382 5.35 -18.24 -15.77
CA THR A 382 5.87 -19.09 -16.83
C THR A 382 7.05 -18.35 -17.45
N SER A 383 8.26 -18.83 -17.17
CA SER A 383 9.45 -18.41 -17.91
C SER A 383 9.24 -18.80 -19.37
N GLY A 384 8.81 -17.84 -20.19
CA GLY A 384 8.81 -17.96 -21.65
C GLY A 384 10.17 -17.61 -22.20
#